data_8c369f1a0a8fe3abb655b4f3b5220893
#
_entry.id   8c369f1a0a8fe3abb655b4f3b5220893
#
_cell.length_a   1.000
_cell.length_b   1.000
_cell.length_c   1.000
_cell.angle_alpha   90.00
_cell.angle_beta   90.00
_cell.angle_gamma   90.00
#
_symmetry.space_group_name_H-M   'P 1'
#
loop_
_entity.id
_entity.type
_entity.pdbx_description
1 polymer ?
#
loop_
_entity_poly.entity_id
_entity_poly.type
_entity_poly.pdbx_seq_one_letter_code
_entity_poly.pdbx_strand_id
1 'polypeptide(L)'
;MCSSDLAGARFDAWTEHHREDVWRGAYAAAGLDLVAEATRERDPLDPLPWDHVRSGVSKEFLLDEWWQSQAERPTGDCRWDGCSDCGACFGPVRNRLVEA
;
A
#
# COMPACT_ATOMS: atom_id res chain seq x y z
N MET A 1 18.02 0.75 -6.20
CA MET A 1 18.32 -0.67 -5.90
C MET A 1 18.10 -0.89 -4.42
N CYS A 2 17.39 -1.93 -4.06
CA CYS A 2 17.08 -2.25 -2.65
C CYS A 2 18.32 -2.85 -1.95
N SER A 3 18.46 -2.62 -0.64
CA SER A 3 19.57 -3.18 0.14
C SER A 3 19.62 -4.71 0.10
N SER A 4 18.48 -5.38 0.02
CA SER A 4 18.39 -6.83 -0.11
C SER A 4 18.93 -7.33 -1.47
N ASP A 5 18.68 -6.58 -2.57
CA ASP A 5 19.25 -6.89 -3.88
C ASP A 5 20.78 -6.83 -3.86
N LEU A 6 21.33 -5.81 -3.21
CA LEU A 6 22.79 -5.66 -3.02
C LEU A 6 23.38 -6.81 -2.20
N ALA A 7 22.63 -7.36 -1.27
CA ALA A 7 23.01 -8.52 -0.47
C ALA A 7 22.78 -9.86 -1.19
N GLY A 8 22.27 -9.85 -2.42
CA GLY A 8 22.12 -11.03 -3.27
C GLY A 8 20.75 -11.68 -3.29
N ALA A 9 19.70 -11.01 -2.76
CA ALA A 9 18.34 -11.50 -2.85
C ALA A 9 17.88 -11.54 -4.32
N ARG A 10 17.28 -12.65 -4.73
CA ARG A 10 16.75 -12.89 -6.08
C ARG A 10 15.51 -13.77 -6.00
N PHE A 11 14.47 -13.39 -6.74
CA PHE A 11 13.23 -14.18 -6.84
C PHE A 11 12.57 -14.48 -5.48
N ASP A 12 12.54 -13.52 -4.57
CA ASP A 12 12.11 -13.69 -3.17
C ASP A 12 10.63 -14.03 -3.00
N ALA A 13 9.82 -13.76 -4.03
CA ALA A 13 8.41 -14.16 -4.03
C ALA A 13 8.21 -15.69 -4.16
N TRP A 14 9.26 -16.41 -4.50
CA TRP A 14 9.24 -17.87 -4.64
C TRP A 14 9.80 -18.50 -3.37
N THR A 15 9.03 -19.33 -2.71
CA THR A 15 9.39 -19.93 -1.40
C THR A 15 10.77 -20.58 -1.41
N GLU A 16 11.13 -21.30 -2.48
CA GLU A 16 12.41 -21.97 -2.64
C GLU A 16 13.59 -21.01 -2.82
N HIS A 17 13.34 -19.77 -3.18
CA HIS A 17 14.37 -18.74 -3.39
C HIS A 17 14.40 -17.69 -2.28
N HIS A 18 13.44 -17.72 -1.37
CA HIS A 18 13.38 -16.76 -0.25
C HIS A 18 14.54 -17.03 0.73
N ARG A 19 15.32 -15.99 0.98
CA ARG A 19 16.48 -16.00 1.88
C ARG A 19 16.25 -15.04 3.04
N GLU A 20 15.69 -15.53 4.13
CA GLU A 20 15.44 -14.71 5.32
C GLU A 20 16.73 -14.13 5.91
N ASP A 21 17.82 -14.88 5.90
CA ASP A 21 19.13 -14.46 6.37
C ASP A 21 19.63 -13.22 5.62
N VAL A 22 19.43 -13.16 4.30
CA VAL A 22 19.80 -12.04 3.45
C VAL A 22 18.97 -10.79 3.80
N TRP A 23 17.67 -10.95 3.99
CA TRP A 23 16.78 -9.85 4.39
C TRP A 23 17.15 -9.30 5.77
N ARG A 24 17.34 -10.17 6.76
CA ARG A 24 17.75 -9.76 8.11
C ARG A 24 19.10 -9.04 8.10
N GLY A 25 20.06 -9.55 7.34
CA GLY A 25 21.37 -8.92 7.16
C GLY A 25 21.27 -7.53 6.51
N ALA A 26 20.42 -7.37 5.49
CA ALA A 26 20.21 -6.09 4.82
C ALA A 26 19.58 -5.05 5.76
N TYR A 27 18.59 -5.43 6.57
CA TYR A 27 18.00 -4.54 7.58
C TYR A 27 19.01 -4.13 8.63
N ALA A 28 19.79 -5.08 9.15
CA ALA A 28 20.84 -4.79 10.13
C ALA A 28 21.90 -3.85 9.56
N ALA A 29 22.33 -4.05 8.32
CA ALA A 29 23.29 -3.18 7.64
C ALA A 29 22.76 -1.76 7.42
N ALA A 30 21.46 -1.60 7.25
CA ALA A 30 20.79 -0.30 7.13
C ALA A 30 20.51 0.35 8.51
N GLY A 31 20.82 -0.31 9.61
CA GLY A 31 20.54 0.17 10.96
C GLY A 31 19.06 0.10 11.36
N LEU A 32 18.30 -0.78 10.71
CA LEU A 32 16.87 -0.95 10.92
C LEU A 32 16.56 -2.28 11.61
N ASP A 33 15.49 -2.30 12.41
CA ASP A 33 14.93 -3.53 12.99
C ASP A 33 13.80 -4.04 12.09
N LEU A 34 13.98 -5.23 11.52
CA LEU A 34 13.03 -5.83 10.59
C LEU A 34 11.63 -5.99 11.21
N VAL A 35 11.56 -6.50 12.44
CA VAL A 35 10.28 -6.75 13.12
C VAL A 35 9.61 -5.43 13.48
N ALA A 36 10.36 -4.48 14.02
CA ALA A 36 9.84 -3.16 14.36
C ALA A 36 9.31 -2.44 13.12
N GLU A 37 10.02 -2.47 11.99
CA GLU A 37 9.57 -1.85 10.75
C GLU A 37 8.30 -2.51 10.17
N ALA A 38 8.19 -3.83 10.31
CA ALA A 38 7.03 -4.57 9.84
C ALA A 38 5.77 -4.38 10.69
N THR A 39 5.94 -4.11 12.00
CA THR A 39 4.84 -4.13 12.97
C THR A 39 4.50 -2.77 13.58
N ARG A 40 5.34 -1.75 13.39
CA ARG A 40 5.05 -0.43 13.96
C ARG A 40 3.80 0.18 13.34
N GLU A 41 2.99 0.80 14.16
CA GLU A 41 1.88 1.63 13.69
C GLU A 41 2.42 2.85 12.94
N ARG A 42 1.81 3.18 11.82
CA ARG A 42 2.13 4.37 11.04
C ARG A 42 0.99 5.37 11.15
N ASP A 43 1.30 6.62 11.47
CA ASP A 43 0.30 7.68 11.41
C ASP A 43 -0.10 7.91 9.94
N PRO A 44 -1.39 7.83 9.59
CA PRO A 44 -1.84 8.04 8.22
C PRO A 44 -1.58 9.46 7.70
N LEU A 45 -1.30 10.42 8.58
CA LEU A 45 -0.96 11.80 8.21
C LEU A 45 0.54 11.98 7.93
N ASP A 46 1.38 11.06 8.36
CA ASP A 46 2.80 11.11 8.09
C ASP A 46 3.14 10.73 6.64
N PRO A 47 4.26 11.22 6.08
CA PRO A 47 4.78 10.72 4.82
C PRO A 47 5.06 9.23 4.88
N LEU A 48 4.55 8.48 3.91
CA LEU A 48 4.76 7.04 3.81
C LEU A 48 5.83 6.71 2.75
N PRO A 49 6.61 5.63 2.93
CA PRO A 49 7.67 5.27 1.97
C PRO A 49 7.16 5.05 0.54
N TRP A 50 5.88 4.72 0.37
CA TRP A 50 5.25 4.45 -0.92
C TRP A 50 4.40 5.62 -1.48
N ASP A 51 4.45 6.80 -0.88
CA ASP A 51 3.65 7.96 -1.32
C ASP A 51 3.94 8.42 -2.76
N HIS A 52 5.09 8.03 -3.30
CA HIS A 52 5.45 8.29 -4.70
C HIS A 52 4.73 7.35 -5.68
N VAL A 53 4.13 6.27 -5.22
CA VAL A 53 3.38 5.31 -6.05
C VAL A 53 1.94 5.80 -6.17
N ARG A 54 1.47 5.95 -7.40
CA ARG A 54 0.10 6.41 -7.71
C ARG A 54 -0.71 5.28 -8.32
N SER A 55 -1.72 4.84 -7.58
CA SER A 55 -2.65 3.78 -8.04
C SER A 55 -3.88 4.33 -8.78
N GLY A 56 -4.05 5.66 -8.79
CA GLY A 56 -5.27 6.33 -9.28
C GLY A 56 -6.23 6.70 -8.14
N VAL A 57 -6.27 5.94 -7.07
CA VAL A 57 -7.05 6.29 -5.87
C VAL A 57 -6.35 7.40 -5.10
N SER A 58 -7.07 8.44 -4.71
CA SER A 58 -6.49 9.57 -3.98
C SER A 58 -6.11 9.21 -2.54
N LYS A 59 -5.06 9.86 -2.03
CA LYS A 59 -4.65 9.68 -0.63
C LYS A 59 -5.71 10.21 0.34
N GLU A 60 -6.38 11.30 -0.02
CA GLU A 60 -7.48 11.87 0.74
C GLU A 60 -8.63 10.88 0.90
N PHE A 61 -9.01 10.20 -0.16
CA PHE A 61 -10.03 9.15 -0.10
C PHE A 61 -9.59 8.00 0.82
N LEU A 62 -8.35 7.52 0.71
CA LEU A 62 -7.82 6.46 1.57
C LEU A 62 -7.79 6.87 3.04
N LEU A 63 -7.49 8.14 3.32
CA LEU A 63 -7.53 8.68 4.67
C LEU A 63 -8.95 8.72 5.23
N ASP A 64 -9.92 9.15 4.43
CA ASP A 64 -11.34 9.13 4.82
C ASP A 64 -11.82 7.70 5.09
N GLU A 65 -11.44 6.75 4.25
CA GLU A 65 -11.74 5.32 4.46
C GLU A 65 -11.16 4.80 5.77
N TRP A 66 -9.94 5.21 6.10
CA TRP A 66 -9.34 4.85 7.37
C TRP A 66 -10.14 5.39 8.57
N TRP A 67 -10.56 6.67 8.51
CA TRP A 67 -11.40 7.26 9.55
C TRP A 67 -12.76 6.59 9.66
N GLN A 68 -13.37 6.25 8.54
CA GLN A 68 -14.65 5.53 8.52
C GLN A 68 -14.51 4.13 9.12
N SER A 69 -13.39 3.44 8.85
CA SER A 69 -13.12 2.13 9.44
C SER A 69 -13.01 2.19 10.97
N GLN A 70 -12.40 3.24 11.51
CA GLN A 70 -12.35 3.46 12.97
C GLN A 70 -13.73 3.69 13.58
N ALA A 71 -14.65 4.25 12.81
CA ALA A 71 -16.04 4.48 13.20
C ALA A 71 -16.98 3.31 12.83
N GLU A 72 -16.42 2.20 12.33
CA GLU A 72 -17.17 1.00 11.89
C GLU A 72 -18.25 1.32 10.84
N ARG A 73 -17.99 2.31 9.97
CA ARG A 73 -18.90 2.70 8.89
C ARG A 73 -18.41 2.16 7.56
N PRO A 74 -19.20 1.34 6.87
CA PRO A 74 -18.86 0.84 5.54
C PRO A 74 -19.03 1.93 4.48
N THR A 75 -18.21 1.87 3.45
CA THR A 75 -18.39 2.66 2.23
C THR A 75 -19.24 1.89 1.24
N GLY A 76 -20.19 2.57 0.61
CA GLY A 76 -21.06 1.98 -0.38
C GLY A 76 -20.30 1.55 -1.65
N ASP A 77 -20.84 0.58 -2.35
CA ASP A 77 -20.31 0.11 -3.64
C ASP A 77 -20.69 1.09 -4.74
N CYS A 78 -19.69 1.68 -5.41
CA CYS A 78 -19.95 2.68 -6.46
C CYS A 78 -20.70 2.14 -7.69
N ARG A 79 -20.89 0.82 -7.79
CA ARG A 79 -21.74 0.21 -8.81
C ARG A 79 -23.23 0.42 -8.54
N TRP A 80 -23.63 0.60 -7.28
CA TRP A 80 -25.03 0.60 -6.84
C TRP A 80 -25.40 1.81 -6.00
N ASP A 81 -24.46 2.30 -5.19
CA ASP A 81 -24.73 3.31 -4.15
C ASP A 81 -24.27 4.73 -4.54
N GLY A 82 -23.79 4.89 -5.77
CA GLY A 82 -23.26 6.16 -6.25
C GLY A 82 -21.76 6.32 -6.09
N CYS A 83 -21.19 7.33 -6.74
CA CYS A 83 -19.77 7.58 -6.75
C CYS A 83 -19.27 8.04 -5.38
N SER A 84 -18.17 7.42 -4.89
CA SER A 84 -17.49 7.81 -3.64
C SER A 84 -16.34 8.80 -3.86
N ASP A 85 -16.13 9.25 -5.10
CA ASP A 85 -15.11 10.22 -5.48
C ASP A 85 -13.67 9.78 -5.09
N CYS A 86 -13.38 8.49 -5.28
CA CYS A 86 -12.07 7.92 -4.91
C CYS A 86 -10.91 8.39 -5.80
N GLY A 87 -11.18 9.00 -6.96
CA GLY A 87 -10.18 9.47 -7.93
C GLY A 87 -9.77 8.44 -8.99
N ALA A 88 -10.25 7.20 -8.91
CA ALA A 88 -9.84 6.15 -9.86
C ALA A 88 -10.40 6.35 -11.28
N CYS A 89 -11.57 6.97 -11.42
CA CYS A 89 -12.24 7.22 -12.70
C CYS A 89 -11.93 8.63 -13.21
N PHE A 90 -10.74 8.84 -13.76
CA PHE A 90 -10.32 10.14 -14.30
C PHE A 90 -9.94 10.04 -15.79
N GLY A 91 -10.05 11.15 -16.52
CA GLY A 91 -9.74 11.20 -17.95
C GLY A 91 -10.59 10.19 -18.74
N PRO A 92 -9.96 9.30 -19.52
CA PRO A 92 -10.68 8.29 -20.30
C PRO A 92 -11.19 7.10 -19.48
N VAL A 93 -10.76 6.97 -18.21
CA VAL A 93 -11.15 5.87 -17.33
C VAL A 93 -12.57 6.12 -16.82
N ARG A 94 -13.46 5.14 -17.00
CA ARG A 94 -14.84 5.18 -16.54
C ARG A 94 -15.23 3.88 -15.87
N ASN A 95 -16.08 3.97 -14.87
CA ASN A 95 -16.75 2.79 -14.32
C ASN A 95 -17.95 2.42 -15.25
N ARG A 96 -17.74 1.43 -16.09
CA ARG A 96 -18.77 1.01 -17.06
C ARG A 96 -19.94 0.24 -16.46
N LEU A 97 -19.81 -0.18 -15.21
CA LEU A 97 -20.89 -0.92 -14.53
C LEU A 97 -22.00 0.01 -14.05
N VAL A 98 -21.69 1.28 -13.81
CA VAL A 98 -22.66 2.30 -13.38
C VAL A 98 -23.38 2.93 -14.57
N GLU A 99 -22.77 2.92 -15.76
CA GLU A 99 -23.33 3.53 -16.98
C GLU A 99 -24.21 2.58 -17.80
N ALA A 100 -24.37 1.35 -17.32
CA ALA A 100 -25.18 0.33 -18.00
C ALA A 100 -26.70 0.39 -17.56
#